data_a163069fbc415af95b10577e57c4560f
#
_entry.id   a163069fbc415af95b10577e57c4560f
#
_cell.length_a   1.000
_cell.length_b   1.000
_cell.length_c   1.000
_cell.angle_alpha   90.00
_cell.angle_beta   90.00
_cell.angle_gamma   90.00
#
_symmetry.space_group_name_H-M   'P 1'
#
loop_
_entity.id
_entity.type
_entity.pdbx_description
1 polymer ?
#
loop_
_entity_poly.entity_id
_entity_poly.type
_entity_poly.pdbx_seq_one_letter_code
_entity_poly.pdbx_strand_id
1 'polypeptide(L)'
;MQENVDLNQVKKKVYMSYFQDGLWDILLGIYLLSWGITIWKDLVAVMGGMWIVVYFAVLGVKRGVIYPRSGYIKLNEARKQMMRLVLLGSVLFLLGLSILGAFAFYSRPAWLDDYFMFLLITMLAVVIVILGYWWRVTRWYIYGVIVFAAAAAQQWLNIPREMGFIVPGGIIALAGAGLLIKFLRKYPKPNREEQDVIS
;
A
#
# COMPACT_ATOMS: atom_id res chain seq x y z
N MET A 1 -29.92 0.07 33.01
CA MET A 1 -28.51 -0.37 32.94
C MET A 1 -27.92 0.23 31.68
N GLN A 2 -27.15 1.31 31.80
CA GLN A 2 -26.39 1.85 30.66
C GLN A 2 -25.18 0.95 30.48
N GLU A 3 -25.14 0.25 29.36
CA GLU A 3 -24.01 -0.56 28.93
C GLU A 3 -22.83 0.42 28.73
N ASN A 4 -21.81 0.35 29.59
CA ASN A 4 -20.57 1.09 29.44
C ASN A 4 -19.88 0.61 28.17
N VAL A 5 -20.26 1.20 27.04
CA VAL A 5 -19.62 0.94 25.76
C VAL A 5 -18.17 1.39 25.90
N ASP A 6 -17.25 0.43 25.94
CA ASP A 6 -15.82 0.70 26.02
C ASP A 6 -15.39 1.48 24.75
N LEU A 7 -15.36 2.80 24.88
CA LEU A 7 -14.97 3.73 23.81
C LEU A 7 -13.64 3.36 23.18
N ASN A 8 -12.76 2.66 23.90
CA ASN A 8 -11.48 2.20 23.36
C ASN A 8 -11.66 1.02 22.41
N GLN A 9 -12.59 0.13 22.69
CA GLN A 9 -12.92 -0.99 21.79
C GLN A 9 -13.60 -0.48 20.52
N VAL A 10 -14.52 0.47 20.63
CA VAL A 10 -15.17 1.10 19.47
C VAL A 10 -14.14 1.85 18.61
N LYS A 11 -13.27 2.65 19.24
CA LYS A 11 -12.18 3.35 18.52
C LYS A 11 -11.22 2.39 17.82
N LYS A 12 -10.89 1.26 18.46
CA LYS A 12 -10.02 0.22 17.88
C LYS A 12 -10.69 -0.47 16.68
N LYS A 13 -11.97 -0.81 16.79
CA LYS A 13 -12.74 -1.46 15.72
C LYS A 13 -12.87 -0.58 14.49
N VAL A 14 -13.08 0.70 14.68
CA VAL A 14 -13.16 1.69 13.60
C VAL A 14 -11.80 1.95 12.96
N TYR A 15 -10.73 2.02 13.74
CA TYR A 15 -9.37 2.15 13.21
C TYR A 15 -8.99 0.94 12.33
N MET A 16 -9.33 -0.26 12.77
CA MET A 16 -9.09 -1.48 11.97
C MET A 16 -9.92 -1.47 10.68
N SER A 17 -11.15 -0.97 10.72
CA SER A 17 -12.01 -0.83 9.54
C SER A 17 -11.40 0.10 8.47
N TYR A 18 -10.65 1.13 8.86
CA TYR A 18 -10.00 2.09 7.95
C TYR A 18 -8.93 1.49 7.05
N PHE A 19 -8.26 0.40 7.49
CA PHE A 19 -7.24 -0.30 6.72
C PHE A 19 -7.78 -1.59 6.06
N GLN A 20 -9.03 -1.97 6.35
CA GLN A 20 -9.63 -3.18 5.81
C GLN A 20 -10.33 -2.98 4.46
N ASP A 21 -10.32 -1.75 3.93
CA ASP A 21 -10.97 -1.38 2.67
C ASP A 21 -10.27 -1.94 1.42
N GLY A 22 -9.03 -2.43 1.55
CA GLY A 22 -8.25 -2.98 0.44
C GLY A 22 -7.61 -1.92 -0.48
N LEU A 23 -7.89 -0.62 -0.31
CA LEU A 23 -7.30 0.43 -1.15
C LEU A 23 -5.79 0.54 -1.02
N TRP A 24 -5.27 0.38 0.21
CA TRP A 24 -3.83 0.38 0.44
C TRP A 24 -3.13 -0.82 -0.20
N ASP A 25 -3.85 -1.96 -0.28
CA ASP A 25 -3.34 -3.15 -0.93
C ASP A 25 -3.29 -2.96 -2.45
N ILE A 26 -4.34 -2.36 -3.04
CA ILE A 26 -4.36 -1.98 -4.46
C ILE A 26 -3.22 -1.00 -4.77
N LEU A 27 -3.02 0.02 -3.92
CA LEU A 27 -1.95 0.99 -4.08
C LEU A 27 -0.57 0.32 -4.07
N LEU A 28 -0.33 -0.58 -3.12
CA LEU A 28 0.92 -1.34 -3.03
C LEU A 28 1.11 -2.23 -4.26
N GLY A 29 0.06 -2.91 -4.71
CA GLY A 29 0.10 -3.75 -5.92
C GLY A 29 0.39 -2.94 -7.18
N ILE A 30 -0.28 -1.80 -7.38
CA ILE A 30 -0.02 -0.90 -8.51
C ILE A 30 1.42 -0.37 -8.46
N TYR A 31 1.93 -0.13 -7.27
CA TYR A 31 3.33 0.26 -7.10
C TYR A 31 4.29 -0.79 -7.63
N LEU A 32 4.19 -1.98 -7.18
CA LEU A 32 5.03 -3.06 -7.64
C LEU A 32 4.88 -3.28 -9.16
N LEU A 33 3.65 -3.25 -9.67
CA LEU A 33 3.38 -3.35 -11.12
C LEU A 33 4.07 -2.23 -11.90
N SER A 34 4.00 -0.99 -11.41
CA SER A 34 4.65 0.15 -12.05
C SER A 34 6.16 -0.04 -12.12
N TRP A 35 6.80 -0.55 -11.05
CA TRP A 35 8.22 -0.89 -11.05
C TRP A 35 8.54 -1.95 -12.12
N GLY A 36 7.82 -3.04 -12.15
CA GLY A 36 8.05 -4.08 -13.14
C GLY A 36 7.89 -3.59 -14.58
N ILE A 37 6.83 -2.82 -14.87
CA ILE A 37 6.58 -2.27 -16.21
C ILE A 37 7.67 -1.28 -16.63
N THR A 38 8.13 -0.42 -15.73
CA THR A 38 9.18 0.56 -16.06
C THR A 38 10.54 -0.07 -16.25
N ILE A 39 10.87 -1.14 -15.51
CA ILE A 39 12.07 -1.94 -15.79
C ILE A 39 11.96 -2.61 -17.15
N TRP A 40 10.80 -3.22 -17.47
CA TRP A 40 10.56 -3.87 -18.76
C TRP A 40 10.66 -2.92 -19.95
N LYS A 41 10.30 -1.65 -19.77
CA LYS A 41 10.29 -0.62 -20.85
C LYS A 41 11.49 0.32 -20.80
N ASP A 42 12.46 0.12 -19.92
CA ASP A 42 13.61 1.02 -19.67
C ASP A 42 13.20 2.48 -19.36
N LEU A 43 12.00 2.66 -18.78
CA LEU A 43 11.41 3.97 -18.46
C LEU A 43 11.60 4.37 -16.98
N VAL A 44 12.72 3.96 -16.37
CA VAL A 44 12.98 4.16 -14.93
C VAL A 44 12.91 5.62 -14.49
N ALA A 45 13.25 6.56 -15.38
CA ALA A 45 13.20 8.00 -15.10
C ALA A 45 11.76 8.53 -14.81
N VAL A 46 10.72 7.86 -15.30
CA VAL A 46 9.32 8.29 -15.14
C VAL A 46 8.74 7.89 -13.78
N MET A 47 9.41 7.00 -13.07
CA MET A 47 8.90 6.40 -11.81
C MET A 47 8.59 7.41 -10.71
N GLY A 48 9.42 8.43 -10.54
CA GLY A 48 9.23 9.41 -9.47
C GLY A 48 7.92 10.19 -9.57
N GLY A 49 7.46 10.48 -10.80
CA GLY A 49 6.24 11.25 -11.06
C GLY A 49 4.95 10.42 -10.90
N MET A 50 4.95 9.15 -11.27
CA MET A 50 3.77 8.28 -11.19
C MET A 50 3.25 8.11 -9.76
N TRP A 51 4.14 8.14 -8.77
CA TRP A 51 3.77 8.01 -7.36
C TRP A 51 2.84 9.09 -6.86
N ILE A 52 3.12 10.32 -7.25
CA ILE A 52 2.32 11.47 -6.86
C ILE A 52 0.90 11.30 -7.40
N VAL A 53 0.77 10.89 -8.67
CA VAL A 53 -0.52 10.68 -9.31
C VAL A 53 -1.31 9.54 -8.66
N VAL A 54 -0.68 8.40 -8.41
CA VAL A 54 -1.32 7.22 -7.78
C VAL A 54 -1.76 7.54 -6.34
N TYR A 55 -0.93 8.26 -5.59
CA TYR A 55 -1.26 8.68 -4.23
C TYR A 55 -2.50 9.60 -4.19
N PHE A 56 -2.55 10.61 -5.05
CA PHE A 56 -3.71 11.50 -5.13
C PHE A 56 -4.97 10.78 -5.64
N ALA A 57 -4.84 9.85 -6.57
CA ALA A 57 -5.96 9.03 -7.03
C ALA A 57 -6.57 8.21 -5.90
N VAL A 58 -5.73 7.55 -5.08
CA VAL A 58 -6.20 6.79 -3.90
C VAL A 58 -6.85 7.69 -2.87
N LEU A 59 -6.30 8.87 -2.60
CA LEU A 59 -6.93 9.85 -1.72
C LEU A 59 -8.29 10.31 -2.25
N GLY A 60 -8.42 10.53 -3.56
CA GLY A 60 -9.66 10.88 -4.22
C GLY A 60 -10.72 9.80 -4.07
N VAL A 61 -10.37 8.55 -4.36
CA VAL A 61 -11.27 7.39 -4.18
C VAL A 61 -11.67 7.22 -2.71
N LYS A 62 -10.73 7.41 -1.79
CA LYS A 62 -11.00 7.31 -0.36
C LYS A 62 -12.00 8.35 0.11
N ARG A 63 -11.86 9.59 -0.35
CA ARG A 63 -12.80 10.70 -0.03
C ARG A 63 -14.17 10.51 -0.69
N GLY A 64 -14.22 10.09 -1.96
CA GLY A 64 -15.47 9.98 -2.71
C GLY A 64 -16.26 8.70 -2.46
N VAL A 65 -15.58 7.59 -2.12
CA VAL A 65 -16.22 6.28 -2.07
C VAL A 65 -16.27 5.71 -0.65
N ILE A 66 -15.21 5.83 0.14
CA ILE A 66 -15.09 5.15 1.43
C ILE A 66 -15.65 5.98 2.57
N TYR A 67 -15.29 7.25 2.67
CA TYR A 67 -15.75 8.12 3.76
C TYR A 67 -17.27 8.26 3.86
N PRO A 68 -18.03 8.41 2.76
CA PRO A 68 -19.49 8.49 2.84
C PRO A 68 -20.16 7.22 3.38
N ARG A 69 -19.45 6.06 3.32
CA ARG A 69 -19.99 4.74 3.72
C ARG A 69 -19.59 4.30 5.12
N SER A 70 -18.42 4.73 5.58
CA SER A 70 -17.86 4.31 6.89
C SER A 70 -18.19 5.26 8.04
N GLY A 71 -18.82 6.42 7.73
CA GLY A 71 -19.08 7.49 8.71
C GLY A 71 -17.82 8.30 9.04
N TYR A 72 -18.03 9.57 9.37
CA TYR A 72 -16.95 10.49 9.75
C TYR A 72 -16.63 10.32 11.24
N ILE A 73 -15.53 9.62 11.56
CA ILE A 73 -15.04 9.62 12.93
C ILE A 73 -13.97 10.68 13.08
N LYS A 74 -14.26 11.68 13.89
CA LYS A 74 -13.30 12.72 14.27
C LYS A 74 -12.16 12.08 15.07
N LEU A 75 -11.07 11.71 14.39
CA LEU A 75 -9.87 11.21 15.03
C LEU A 75 -9.27 12.33 15.89
N ASN A 76 -8.80 11.99 17.09
CA ASN A 76 -8.08 12.90 17.98
C ASN A 76 -6.88 13.53 17.22
N GLU A 77 -6.69 14.84 17.33
CA GLU A 77 -5.70 15.62 16.57
C GLU A 77 -4.27 15.06 16.69
N ALA A 78 -3.86 14.60 17.87
CA ALA A 78 -2.56 13.98 18.10
C ALA A 78 -2.36 12.71 17.26
N ARG A 79 -3.42 11.90 17.09
CA ARG A 79 -3.39 10.67 16.30
C ARG A 79 -3.41 10.97 14.80
N LYS A 80 -4.07 12.02 14.39
CA LYS A 80 -4.08 12.54 13.02
C LYS A 80 -2.68 13.02 12.60
N GLN A 81 -1.98 13.70 13.52
CA GLN A 81 -0.63 14.20 13.30
C GLN A 81 0.38 13.04 13.18
N MET A 82 0.28 12.03 14.05
CA MET A 82 1.12 10.84 14.00
C MET A 82 0.89 10.04 12.71
N MET A 83 -0.36 9.90 12.27
CA MET A 83 -0.71 9.21 11.02
C MET A 83 -0.20 9.97 9.79
N ARG A 84 -0.21 11.32 9.80
CA ARG A 84 0.41 12.14 8.75
C ARG A 84 1.92 11.97 8.71
N LEU A 85 2.59 11.97 9.86
CA LEU A 85 4.05 11.79 9.94
C LEU A 85 4.48 10.41 9.43
N VAL A 86 3.78 9.34 9.81
CA VAL A 86 4.05 7.98 9.34
C VAL A 86 3.83 7.89 7.82
N LEU A 87 2.76 8.50 7.31
CA LEU A 87 2.44 8.51 5.89
C LEU A 87 3.46 9.32 5.09
N LEU A 88 3.88 10.47 5.60
CA LEU A 88 4.91 11.32 5.00
C LEU A 88 6.27 10.62 5.03
N GLY A 89 6.62 9.99 6.15
CA GLY A 89 7.84 9.19 6.29
C GLY A 89 7.88 8.00 5.33
N SER A 90 6.77 7.29 5.15
CA SER A 90 6.71 6.17 4.19
C SER A 90 6.82 6.64 2.74
N VAL A 91 6.21 7.77 2.38
CA VAL A 91 6.34 8.36 1.04
C VAL A 91 7.78 8.82 0.78
N LEU A 92 8.40 9.52 1.73
CA LEU A 92 9.80 9.96 1.62
C LEU A 92 10.75 8.77 1.54
N PHE A 93 10.51 7.71 2.30
CA PHE A 93 11.31 6.49 2.25
C PHE A 93 11.18 5.78 0.89
N LEU A 94 9.98 5.64 0.36
CA LEU A 94 9.75 5.06 -0.97
C LEU A 94 10.35 5.91 -2.09
N LEU A 95 10.30 7.24 -1.96
CA LEU A 95 10.97 8.18 -2.87
C LEU A 95 12.50 8.00 -2.81
N GLY A 96 13.07 7.92 -1.61
CA GLY A 96 14.49 7.65 -1.40
C GLY A 96 14.94 6.32 -2.00
N LEU A 97 14.15 5.25 -1.81
CA LEU A 97 14.38 3.95 -2.44
C LEU A 97 14.30 4.04 -3.98
N SER A 98 13.36 4.82 -4.51
CA SER A 98 13.24 5.01 -5.96
C SER A 98 14.45 5.74 -6.55
N ILE A 99 14.94 6.77 -5.85
CA ILE A 99 16.14 7.52 -6.26
C ILE A 99 17.39 6.65 -6.18
N LEU A 100 17.55 5.90 -5.07
CA LEU A 100 18.65 4.95 -4.89
C LEU A 100 18.62 3.85 -5.95
N GLY A 101 17.43 3.30 -6.23
CA GLY A 101 17.23 2.30 -7.27
C GLY A 101 17.58 2.84 -8.66
N ALA A 102 17.15 4.04 -9.00
CA ALA A 102 17.48 4.69 -10.25
C ALA A 102 19.00 4.95 -10.35
N PHE A 103 19.61 5.51 -9.29
CA PHE A 103 21.05 5.77 -9.27
C PHE A 103 21.88 4.49 -9.47
N ALA A 104 21.54 3.42 -8.75
CA ALA A 104 22.24 2.16 -8.88
C ALA A 104 21.99 1.47 -10.24
N PHE A 105 20.80 1.66 -10.84
CA PHE A 105 20.51 1.19 -12.19
C PHE A 105 21.38 1.90 -13.24
N TYR A 106 21.61 3.21 -13.10
CA TYR A 106 22.44 3.96 -14.02
C TYR A 106 23.94 3.80 -13.78
N SER A 107 24.38 3.68 -12.50
CA SER A 107 25.81 3.59 -12.14
C SER A 107 26.42 2.22 -12.40
N ARG A 108 25.60 1.16 -12.43
CA ARG A 108 25.96 -0.26 -12.66
C ARG A 108 27.36 -0.66 -12.13
N PRO A 109 27.62 -0.55 -10.82
CA PRO A 109 28.90 -1.03 -10.29
C PRO A 109 28.96 -2.55 -10.46
N ALA A 110 30.00 -3.05 -11.12
CA ALA A 110 30.12 -4.44 -11.56
C ALA A 110 29.95 -5.49 -10.44
N TRP A 111 30.33 -5.14 -9.20
CA TRP A 111 30.18 -6.02 -8.03
C TRP A 111 28.74 -6.11 -7.50
N LEU A 112 27.87 -5.17 -7.92
CA LEU A 112 26.46 -5.08 -7.46
C LEU A 112 25.48 -5.66 -8.50
N ASP A 113 25.93 -5.85 -9.75
CA ASP A 113 25.05 -6.11 -10.90
C ASP A 113 24.19 -7.39 -10.69
N ASP A 114 24.78 -8.43 -10.11
CA ASP A 114 24.12 -9.73 -9.92
C ASP A 114 23.14 -9.76 -8.74
N TYR A 115 23.43 -8.99 -7.67
CA TYR A 115 22.64 -9.05 -6.43
C TYR A 115 21.79 -7.80 -6.17
N PHE A 116 21.99 -6.75 -6.95
CA PHE A 116 21.35 -5.47 -6.69
C PHE A 116 19.82 -5.56 -6.69
N MET A 117 19.24 -6.21 -7.69
CA MET A 117 17.78 -6.37 -7.78
C MET A 117 17.23 -7.23 -6.65
N PHE A 118 17.93 -8.30 -6.28
CA PHE A 118 17.57 -9.13 -5.14
C PHE A 118 17.56 -8.32 -3.83
N LEU A 119 18.59 -7.53 -3.58
CA LEU A 119 18.68 -6.67 -2.39
C LEU A 119 17.58 -5.62 -2.37
N LEU A 120 17.31 -4.97 -3.50
CA LEU A 120 16.27 -3.93 -3.61
C LEU A 120 14.88 -4.51 -3.32
N ILE A 121 14.52 -5.65 -3.92
CA ILE A 121 13.22 -6.29 -3.69
C ILE A 121 13.13 -6.81 -2.25
N THR A 122 14.22 -7.35 -1.69
CA THR A 122 14.28 -7.80 -0.30
C THR A 122 14.09 -6.64 0.67
N MET A 123 14.75 -5.50 0.46
CA MET A 123 14.52 -4.28 1.25
C MET A 123 13.06 -3.84 1.19
N LEU A 124 12.46 -3.88 0.01
CA LEU A 124 11.04 -3.55 -0.15
C LEU A 124 10.13 -4.52 0.61
N ALA A 125 10.43 -5.83 0.59
CA ALA A 125 9.71 -6.82 1.39
C ALA A 125 9.78 -6.54 2.88
N VAL A 126 10.97 -6.18 3.40
CA VAL A 126 11.17 -5.78 4.81
C VAL A 126 10.34 -4.55 5.16
N VAL A 127 10.32 -3.55 4.28
CA VAL A 127 9.50 -2.33 4.48
C VAL A 127 8.02 -2.66 4.56
N ILE A 128 7.51 -3.52 3.67
CA ILE A 128 6.11 -3.97 3.69
C ILE A 128 5.79 -4.64 5.03
N VAL A 129 6.67 -5.48 5.56
CA VAL A 129 6.52 -6.12 6.88
C VAL A 129 6.50 -5.09 8.01
N ILE A 130 7.42 -4.12 8.00
CA ILE A 130 7.49 -3.05 9.01
C ILE A 130 6.21 -2.20 8.98
N LEU A 131 5.73 -1.82 7.80
CA LEU A 131 4.47 -1.08 7.65
C LEU A 131 3.29 -1.92 8.13
N GLY A 132 3.28 -3.21 7.86
CA GLY A 132 2.29 -4.17 8.37
C GLY A 132 2.25 -4.20 9.91
N TYR A 133 3.42 -4.19 10.55
CA TYR A 133 3.55 -4.11 12.00
C TYR A 133 2.99 -2.79 12.57
N TRP A 134 3.39 -1.66 11.99
CA TRP A 134 2.95 -0.34 12.45
C TRP A 134 1.45 -0.12 12.26
N TRP A 135 0.89 -0.55 11.13
CA TRP A 135 -0.54 -0.41 10.82
C TRP A 135 -1.39 -1.54 11.40
N ARG A 136 -0.75 -2.55 12.02
CA ARG A 136 -1.41 -3.75 12.56
C ARG A 136 -2.27 -4.47 11.52
N VAL A 137 -1.77 -4.53 10.29
CA VAL A 137 -2.45 -5.19 9.16
C VAL A 137 -1.76 -6.52 8.88
N THR A 138 -2.29 -7.62 9.43
CA THR A 138 -1.67 -8.96 9.39
C THR A 138 -1.38 -9.44 7.97
N ARG A 139 -2.22 -9.11 6.99
CA ARG A 139 -2.04 -9.54 5.60
C ARG A 139 -0.78 -8.97 4.94
N TRP A 140 -0.25 -7.85 5.43
CA TRP A 140 0.98 -7.25 4.90
C TRP A 140 2.21 -8.08 5.19
N TYR A 141 2.21 -8.90 6.25
CA TYR A 141 3.25 -9.91 6.46
C TYR A 141 3.26 -10.94 5.33
N ILE A 142 2.07 -11.39 4.90
CA ILE A 142 1.92 -12.32 3.77
C ILE A 142 2.46 -11.68 2.49
N TYR A 143 2.15 -10.39 2.25
CA TYR A 143 2.66 -9.66 1.09
C TYR A 143 4.19 -9.53 1.12
N GLY A 144 4.78 -9.26 2.28
CA GLY A 144 6.23 -9.26 2.45
C GLY A 144 6.86 -10.60 2.09
N VAL A 145 6.25 -11.70 2.53
CA VAL A 145 6.71 -13.06 2.18
C VAL A 145 6.59 -13.32 0.67
N ILE A 146 5.48 -12.93 0.03
CA ILE A 146 5.27 -13.08 -1.42
C ILE A 146 6.33 -12.30 -2.20
N VAL A 147 6.60 -11.05 -1.81
CA VAL A 147 7.60 -10.19 -2.46
C VAL A 147 9.00 -10.77 -2.27
N PHE A 148 9.34 -11.25 -1.08
CA PHE A 148 10.61 -11.91 -0.81
C PHE A 148 10.78 -13.21 -1.60
N ALA A 149 9.74 -14.04 -1.66
CA ALA A 149 9.76 -15.27 -2.45
C ALA A 149 9.94 -14.99 -3.95
N ALA A 150 9.35 -13.91 -4.48
CA ALA A 150 9.56 -13.49 -5.85
C ALA A 150 10.99 -13.01 -6.10
N ALA A 151 11.62 -12.30 -5.15
CA ALA A 151 13.03 -11.92 -5.20
C ALA A 151 13.94 -13.16 -5.23
N ALA A 152 13.66 -14.12 -4.36
CA ALA A 152 14.41 -15.38 -4.29
C ALA A 152 14.25 -16.20 -5.59
N ALA A 153 13.03 -16.32 -6.09
CA ALA A 153 12.77 -17.02 -7.36
C ALA A 153 13.48 -16.35 -8.54
N GLN A 154 13.49 -15.02 -8.59
CA GLN A 154 14.22 -14.27 -9.61
C GLN A 154 15.73 -14.59 -9.57
N GLN A 155 16.34 -14.59 -8.37
CA GLN A 155 17.76 -14.80 -8.21
C GLN A 155 18.21 -16.24 -8.54
N TRP A 156 17.44 -17.25 -8.10
CA TRP A 156 17.85 -18.67 -8.24
C TRP A 156 17.30 -19.36 -9.48
N LEU A 157 16.16 -18.92 -10.01
CA LEU A 157 15.53 -19.52 -11.19
C LEU A 157 15.82 -18.75 -12.49
N ASN A 158 16.67 -17.72 -12.45
CA ASN A 158 17.00 -16.85 -13.60
C ASN A 158 15.75 -16.29 -14.30
N ILE A 159 14.72 -15.93 -13.50
CA ILE A 159 13.49 -15.31 -14.02
C ILE A 159 13.80 -13.86 -14.42
N PRO A 160 13.19 -13.31 -15.50
CA PRO A 160 13.36 -11.93 -15.91
C PRO A 160 13.15 -10.95 -14.75
N ARG A 161 14.00 -9.90 -14.68
CA ARG A 161 14.08 -8.96 -13.55
C ARG A 161 12.75 -8.26 -13.27
N GLU A 162 11.99 -7.95 -14.28
CA GLU A 162 10.67 -7.31 -14.21
C GLU A 162 9.62 -8.20 -13.53
N MET A 163 9.72 -9.53 -13.71
CA MET A 163 8.76 -10.48 -13.14
C MET A 163 8.80 -10.52 -11.61
N GLY A 164 9.96 -10.22 -11.00
CA GLY A 164 10.10 -10.09 -9.55
C GLY A 164 9.20 -9.01 -8.94
N PHE A 165 8.74 -8.06 -9.76
CA PHE A 165 7.81 -7.00 -9.36
C PHE A 165 6.40 -7.22 -9.92
N ILE A 166 6.27 -7.65 -11.19
CA ILE A 166 4.97 -7.81 -11.87
C ILE A 166 4.14 -8.88 -11.18
N VAL A 167 4.72 -10.02 -10.90
CA VAL A 167 3.97 -11.16 -10.31
C VAL A 167 3.44 -10.82 -8.92
N PRO A 168 4.28 -10.42 -7.93
CA PRO A 168 3.75 -10.07 -6.61
C PRO A 168 2.84 -8.84 -6.67
N GLY A 169 3.13 -7.85 -7.52
CA GLY A 169 2.29 -6.68 -7.72
C GLY A 169 0.89 -7.04 -8.21
N GLY A 170 0.78 -7.93 -9.18
CA GLY A 170 -0.48 -8.45 -9.69
C GLY A 170 -1.29 -9.19 -8.63
N ILE A 171 -0.65 -10.09 -7.89
CA ILE A 171 -1.30 -10.85 -6.80
C ILE A 171 -1.85 -9.90 -5.73
N ILE A 172 -1.04 -8.93 -5.29
CA ILE A 172 -1.43 -7.99 -4.23
C ILE A 172 -2.54 -7.05 -4.72
N ALA A 173 -2.47 -6.55 -5.96
CA ALA A 173 -3.52 -5.70 -6.53
C ALA A 173 -4.86 -6.44 -6.64
N LEU A 174 -4.86 -7.69 -7.11
CA LEU A 174 -6.06 -8.52 -7.19
C LEU A 174 -6.64 -8.83 -5.81
N ALA A 175 -5.79 -9.17 -4.84
CA ALA A 175 -6.22 -9.37 -3.45
C ALA A 175 -6.86 -8.09 -2.88
N GLY A 176 -6.25 -6.92 -3.10
CA GLY A 176 -6.78 -5.63 -2.71
C GLY A 176 -8.11 -5.30 -3.37
N ALA A 177 -8.26 -5.58 -4.66
CA ALA A 177 -9.51 -5.40 -5.39
C ALA A 177 -10.64 -6.30 -4.83
N GLY A 178 -10.32 -7.56 -4.52
CA GLY A 178 -11.27 -8.48 -3.87
C GLY A 178 -11.74 -7.96 -2.51
N LEU A 179 -10.82 -7.42 -1.71
CA LEU A 179 -11.14 -6.80 -0.42
C LEU A 179 -12.02 -5.55 -0.58
N LEU A 180 -11.72 -4.71 -1.56
CA LEU A 180 -12.52 -3.52 -1.85
C LEU A 180 -13.94 -3.89 -2.26
N ILE A 181 -14.11 -4.88 -3.15
CA ILE A 181 -15.43 -5.36 -3.55
C ILE A 181 -16.21 -5.90 -2.34
N LYS A 182 -15.55 -6.69 -1.48
CA LYS A 182 -16.15 -7.20 -0.24
C LYS A 182 -16.59 -6.07 0.69
N PHE A 183 -15.74 -5.02 0.82
CA PHE A 183 -16.05 -3.83 1.60
C PHE A 183 -17.27 -3.08 1.04
N LEU A 184 -17.31 -2.84 -0.28
CA LEU A 184 -18.40 -2.14 -0.94
C LEU A 184 -19.74 -2.86 -0.83
N ARG A 185 -19.71 -4.20 -0.86
CA ARG A 185 -20.92 -5.03 -0.65
C ARG A 185 -21.40 -5.01 0.80
N LYS A 186 -20.47 -4.96 1.75
CA LYS A 186 -20.80 -4.95 3.18
C LYS A 186 -21.34 -3.60 3.66
N TYR A 187 -20.90 -2.50 3.03
CA TYR A 187 -21.28 -1.13 3.38
C TYR A 187 -21.89 -0.43 2.16
N PRO A 188 -23.18 -0.65 1.86
CA PRO A 188 -23.88 0.05 0.78
C PRO A 188 -23.93 1.57 1.08
N LYS A 189 -24.11 2.38 0.03
CA LYS A 189 -24.31 3.83 0.23
C LYS A 189 -25.60 4.06 1.03
N PRO A 190 -25.60 4.91 2.08
CA PRO A 190 -26.84 5.33 2.73
C PRO A 190 -27.73 6.02 1.70
N ASN A 191 -29.05 5.74 1.76
CA ASN A 191 -30.03 6.41 0.91
C ASN A 191 -30.06 7.90 1.23
N ARG A 192 -30.32 8.75 0.23
CA ARG A 192 -30.38 10.21 0.39
C ARG A 192 -31.35 10.65 1.48
N GLU A 193 -32.45 9.93 1.67
CA GLU A 193 -33.47 10.19 2.68
C GLU A 193 -32.94 10.05 4.13
N GLU A 194 -31.94 9.16 4.37
CA GLU A 194 -31.32 9.03 5.70
C GLU A 194 -30.30 10.14 6.01
N GLN A 195 -29.78 10.84 4.99
CA GLN A 195 -28.83 11.94 5.18
C GLN A 195 -29.53 13.24 5.63
N ASP A 196 -30.75 13.46 5.18
CA ASP A 196 -31.53 14.67 5.51
C ASP A 196 -32.10 14.63 6.94
N VAL A 197 -32.14 13.44 7.58
CA VAL A 197 -32.59 13.27 8.98
C VAL A 197 -31.47 13.52 10.00
N ILE A 198 -30.21 13.53 9.56
CA ILE A 198 -29.00 13.64 10.44
C ILE A 198 -28.36 15.04 10.32
N SER A 199 -28.78 15.86 9.37
CA SER A 199 -28.33 17.25 9.20
C SER A 199 -29.20 18.22 9.98
#